data_197fd91bca1fe3533f4dbb523ef0f01a
#
_entry.id   197fd91bca1fe3533f4dbb523ef0f01a
#
_cell.length_a   1.000
_cell.length_b   1.000
_cell.length_c   1.000
_cell.angle_alpha   90.00
_cell.angle_beta   90.00
_cell.angle_gamma   90.00
#
_symmetry.space_group_name_H-M   'P 1'
#
loop_
_entity.id
_entity.type
_entity.pdbx_description
1 polymer ?
#
loop_
_entity_poly.entity_id
_entity_poly.type
_entity_poly.pdbx_seq_one_letter_code
_entity_poly.pdbx_strand_id
1 'polypeptide(L)'
;MALLTVQNLSAGYEGKPVASGISFSVSSGDYLTIVGENGSGKTTLMKTVLGLLPPVSGKVELGDGLRKNRIGYVPQQTAGQKGFPASVLEVVLSGCLGKSGLFYSKKEKDLATKQMRRMEILPLQNRAYRELSGGQQKRALLARALCAADSMLLLDEPAAGLDPVVTQEMYEVIQSLNREGVAIVMISHDIQAALIYSKTILHLAEKPLYYGDVFGYKREYFLEGEQHA
;
A
#
# COMPACT_ATOMS: atom_id res chain seq x y z
N MET A 1 5.48 3.84 19.41
CA MET A 1 4.03 3.58 19.56
C MET A 1 3.48 3.12 18.21
N ALA A 2 2.31 2.44 18.18
CA ALA A 2 1.72 1.99 16.92
C ALA A 2 1.13 3.19 16.15
N LEU A 3 1.40 3.26 14.84
CA LEU A 3 0.78 4.21 13.92
C LEU A 3 -0.67 3.79 13.57
N LEU A 4 -0.89 2.47 13.50
CA LEU A 4 -2.18 1.86 13.17
C LEU A 4 -2.41 0.66 14.07
N THR A 5 -3.61 0.55 14.64
CA THR A 5 -4.07 -0.63 15.37
C THR A 5 -5.42 -1.06 14.86
N VAL A 6 -5.53 -2.31 14.48
CA VAL A 6 -6.77 -2.96 14.04
C VAL A 6 -7.15 -4.01 15.08
N GLN A 7 -8.39 -3.96 15.59
CA GLN A 7 -8.83 -4.83 16.67
C GLN A 7 -10.15 -5.51 16.32
N ASN A 8 -10.10 -6.84 16.22
CA ASN A 8 -11.23 -7.73 15.94
C ASN A 8 -12.12 -7.23 14.79
N LEU A 9 -11.48 -6.72 13.73
CA LEU A 9 -12.14 -6.05 12.62
C LEU A 9 -12.86 -7.06 11.73
N SER A 10 -14.11 -6.74 11.39
CA SER A 10 -14.84 -7.37 10.28
C SER A 10 -15.04 -6.34 9.18
N ALA A 11 -14.51 -6.64 7.99
CA ALA A 11 -14.61 -5.80 6.80
C ALA A 11 -15.58 -6.42 5.80
N GLY A 12 -16.44 -5.60 5.20
CA GLY A 12 -17.48 -6.08 4.28
C GLY A 12 -18.35 -4.98 3.72
N TYR A 13 -19.46 -5.37 3.11
CA TYR A 13 -20.42 -4.48 2.47
C TYR A 13 -21.82 -4.73 3.03
N GLU A 14 -22.61 -3.65 3.22
CA GLU A 14 -24.02 -3.72 3.64
C GLU A 14 -24.23 -4.59 4.88
N GLY A 15 -23.30 -4.51 5.85
CA GLY A 15 -23.38 -5.28 7.08
C GLY A 15 -22.98 -6.76 6.96
N LYS A 16 -22.62 -7.23 5.76
CA LYS A 16 -22.16 -8.61 5.51
C LYS A 16 -20.63 -8.64 5.48
N PRO A 17 -19.96 -9.36 6.41
CA PRO A 17 -18.51 -9.46 6.40
C PRO A 17 -18.01 -10.33 5.26
N VAL A 18 -16.95 -9.87 4.59
CA VAL A 18 -16.15 -10.66 3.63
C VAL A 18 -14.94 -11.25 4.34
N ALA A 19 -14.40 -10.53 5.32
CA ALA A 19 -13.32 -10.99 6.17
C ALA A 19 -13.58 -10.51 7.61
N SER A 20 -13.27 -11.36 8.62
CA SER A 20 -13.61 -11.09 10.02
C SER A 20 -12.53 -11.56 11.00
N GLY A 21 -12.59 -11.04 12.25
CA GLY A 21 -11.66 -11.44 13.31
C GLY A 21 -10.23 -10.93 13.11
N ILE A 22 -10.04 -9.86 12.34
CA ILE A 22 -8.73 -9.36 11.95
C ILE A 22 -8.18 -8.45 13.03
N SER A 23 -6.99 -8.78 13.55
CA SER A 23 -6.28 -7.95 14.52
C SER A 23 -4.80 -7.88 14.17
N PHE A 24 -4.26 -6.66 14.06
CA PHE A 24 -2.84 -6.40 13.85
C PHE A 24 -2.48 -4.97 14.24
N SER A 25 -1.19 -4.71 14.38
CA SER A 25 -0.67 -3.36 14.60
C SER A 25 0.49 -3.07 13.67
N VAL A 26 0.70 -1.78 13.36
CA VAL A 26 1.80 -1.31 12.51
C VAL A 26 2.45 -0.12 13.17
N SER A 27 3.75 -0.18 13.35
CA SER A 27 4.59 0.90 13.89
C SER A 27 5.47 1.52 12.79
N SER A 28 6.14 2.63 13.09
CA SER A 28 7.09 3.24 12.17
C SER A 28 8.16 2.23 11.75
N GLY A 29 8.44 2.16 10.45
CA GLY A 29 9.41 1.23 9.87
C GLY A 29 8.97 -0.24 9.83
N ASP A 30 7.72 -0.57 10.17
CA ASP A 30 7.19 -1.90 9.94
C ASP A 30 6.90 -2.13 8.44
N TYR A 31 7.02 -3.39 8.04
CA TYR A 31 6.64 -3.84 6.71
C TYR A 31 5.73 -5.07 6.84
N LEU A 32 4.43 -4.82 6.78
CA LEU A 32 3.38 -5.85 6.81
C LEU A 32 2.93 -6.17 5.38
N THR A 33 3.01 -7.43 4.98
CA THR A 33 2.35 -7.88 3.74
C THR A 33 1.11 -8.71 4.06
N ILE A 34 0.01 -8.36 3.40
CA ILE A 34 -1.25 -9.09 3.44
C ILE A 34 -1.32 -9.98 2.21
N VAL A 35 -1.28 -11.28 2.42
CA VAL A 35 -1.39 -12.30 1.37
C VAL A 35 -2.72 -13.04 1.49
N GLY A 36 -3.10 -13.80 0.48
CA GLY A 36 -4.32 -14.63 0.46
C GLY A 36 -4.93 -14.71 -0.94
N GLU A 37 -5.89 -15.59 -1.10
CA GLU A 37 -6.57 -15.83 -2.38
C GLU A 37 -7.37 -14.64 -2.88
N ASN A 38 -7.74 -14.67 -4.17
CA ASN A 38 -8.66 -13.69 -4.73
C ASN A 38 -10.03 -13.82 -4.05
N GLY A 39 -10.62 -12.67 -3.70
CA GLY A 39 -11.89 -12.66 -2.97
C GLY A 39 -11.78 -12.79 -1.44
N SER A 40 -10.60 -13.02 -0.86
CA SER A 40 -10.43 -13.14 0.60
C SER A 40 -10.65 -11.85 1.39
N GLY A 41 -10.98 -10.74 0.74
CA GLY A 41 -11.31 -9.48 1.41
C GLY A 41 -10.13 -8.52 1.63
N LYS A 42 -8.94 -8.77 1.08
CA LYS A 42 -7.74 -7.92 1.24
C LYS A 42 -7.97 -6.46 0.89
N THR A 43 -8.50 -6.18 -0.31
CA THR A 43 -8.82 -4.82 -0.74
C THR A 43 -9.96 -4.20 0.09
N THR A 44 -10.94 -5.01 0.53
CA THR A 44 -12.01 -4.57 1.42
C THR A 44 -11.45 -4.17 2.78
N LEU A 45 -10.55 -4.98 3.35
CA LEU A 45 -9.81 -4.66 4.57
C LEU A 45 -9.04 -3.32 4.41
N MET A 46 -8.29 -3.18 3.33
CA MET A 46 -7.53 -1.96 3.05
C MET A 46 -8.43 -0.72 2.99
N LYS A 47 -9.57 -0.80 2.28
CA LYS A 47 -10.56 0.29 2.20
C LYS A 47 -11.18 0.60 3.55
N THR A 48 -11.41 -0.41 4.40
CA THR A 48 -11.94 -0.22 5.75
C THR A 48 -10.90 0.46 6.65
N VAL A 49 -9.64 0.07 6.58
CA VAL A 49 -8.53 0.73 7.30
C VAL A 49 -8.40 2.19 6.90
N LEU A 50 -8.53 2.52 5.61
CA LEU A 50 -8.53 3.90 5.10
C LEU A 50 -9.79 4.69 5.50
N GLY A 51 -10.82 4.03 6.01
CA GLY A 51 -12.12 4.63 6.31
C GLY A 51 -12.94 4.98 5.08
N LEU A 52 -12.62 4.36 3.93
CA LEU A 52 -13.41 4.44 2.69
C LEU A 52 -14.65 3.54 2.75
N LEU A 53 -14.61 2.52 3.63
CA LEU A 53 -15.74 1.66 3.99
C LEU A 53 -15.89 1.66 5.51
N PRO A 54 -17.11 1.70 6.05
CA PRO A 54 -17.32 1.50 7.48
C PRO A 54 -16.98 0.04 7.85
N PRO A 55 -16.44 -0.21 9.06
CA PRO A 55 -16.30 -1.57 9.56
C PRO A 55 -17.68 -2.18 9.83
N VAL A 56 -17.84 -3.49 9.57
CA VAL A 56 -19.03 -4.25 9.99
C VAL A 56 -19.00 -4.45 11.50
N SER A 57 -17.82 -4.74 12.07
CA SER A 57 -17.57 -4.78 13.51
C SER A 57 -16.09 -4.54 13.81
N GLY A 58 -15.73 -4.41 15.09
CA GLY A 58 -14.38 -4.11 15.51
C GLY A 58 -14.01 -2.64 15.30
N LYS A 59 -12.73 -2.31 15.39
CA LYS A 59 -12.26 -0.92 15.26
C LYS A 59 -10.89 -0.79 14.62
N VAL A 60 -10.67 0.40 14.02
CA VAL A 60 -9.41 0.87 13.47
C VAL A 60 -9.02 2.14 14.20
N GLU A 61 -7.89 2.13 14.86
CA GLU A 61 -7.34 3.25 15.63
C GLU A 61 -6.03 3.73 14.99
N LEU A 62 -5.90 5.05 14.84
CA LEU A 62 -4.66 5.70 14.40
C LEU A 62 -3.98 6.33 15.61
N GLY A 63 -2.70 5.98 15.80
CA GLY A 63 -1.85 6.47 16.89
C GLY A 63 -0.82 7.49 16.41
N ASP A 64 0.02 7.96 17.33
CA ASP A 64 1.15 8.88 17.11
C ASP A 64 0.81 10.13 16.27
N GLY A 65 -0.41 10.66 16.42
CA GLY A 65 -0.87 11.83 15.67
C GLY A 65 -1.15 11.58 14.18
N LEU A 66 -1.08 10.32 13.72
CA LEU A 66 -1.45 9.95 12.36
C LEU A 66 -2.93 10.24 12.11
N ARG A 67 -3.24 10.83 10.96
CA ARG A 67 -4.62 11.08 10.51
C ARG A 67 -4.87 10.32 9.22
N LYS A 68 -6.12 9.94 8.95
CA LYS A 68 -6.50 9.20 7.72
C LYS A 68 -6.01 9.88 6.43
N ASN A 69 -6.08 11.20 6.37
CA ASN A 69 -5.60 11.98 5.23
C ASN A 69 -4.06 12.14 5.17
N ARG A 70 -3.34 11.50 6.09
CA ARG A 70 -1.87 11.44 6.14
C ARG A 70 -1.35 10.02 5.90
N ILE A 71 -2.21 9.12 5.45
CA ILE A 71 -1.84 7.80 4.95
C ILE A 71 -1.75 7.88 3.44
N GLY A 72 -0.59 7.56 2.87
CA GLY A 72 -0.42 7.47 1.42
C GLY A 72 -1.05 6.17 0.91
N TYR A 73 -1.88 6.27 -0.12
CA TYR A 73 -2.53 5.10 -0.70
C TYR A 73 -2.25 4.96 -2.19
N VAL A 74 -1.77 3.78 -2.56
CA VAL A 74 -1.64 3.35 -3.96
C VAL A 74 -2.68 2.26 -4.20
N PRO A 75 -3.78 2.57 -4.90
CA PRO A 75 -4.82 1.59 -5.21
C PRO A 75 -4.36 0.62 -6.30
N GLN A 76 -4.99 -0.54 -6.35
CA GLN A 76 -4.91 -1.43 -7.49
C GLN A 76 -5.35 -0.69 -8.76
N GLN A 77 -4.50 -0.69 -9.78
CA GLN A 77 -4.78 0.02 -11.03
C GLN A 77 -5.85 -0.69 -11.85
N THR A 78 -6.88 0.05 -12.23
CA THR A 78 -7.88 -0.39 -13.21
C THR A 78 -7.55 0.12 -14.62
N ALA A 79 -8.09 -0.54 -15.65
CA ALA A 79 -7.88 -0.15 -17.05
C ALA A 79 -8.28 1.32 -17.32
N GLY A 80 -9.35 1.80 -16.70
CA GLY A 80 -9.82 3.20 -16.86
C GLY A 80 -8.86 4.26 -16.30
N GLN A 81 -8.09 3.91 -15.28
CA GLN A 81 -7.11 4.83 -14.69
C GLN A 81 -5.86 5.00 -15.55
N LYS A 82 -5.52 4.01 -16.38
CA LYS A 82 -4.37 4.07 -17.31
C LYS A 82 -4.56 5.12 -18.41
N GLY A 83 -5.80 5.42 -18.78
CA GLY A 83 -6.14 6.41 -19.83
C GLY A 83 -6.26 7.85 -19.38
N PHE A 84 -5.93 8.18 -18.13
CA PHE A 84 -6.15 9.51 -17.57
C PHE A 84 -5.29 10.57 -18.28
N PRO A 85 -5.89 11.67 -18.81
CA PRO A 85 -5.22 12.62 -19.72
C PRO A 85 -4.36 13.68 -19.02
N ALA A 86 -4.18 13.61 -17.69
CA ALA A 86 -3.36 14.56 -16.93
C ALA A 86 -1.87 14.32 -17.14
N SER A 87 -1.06 15.36 -16.94
CA SER A 87 0.39 15.26 -16.86
C SER A 87 0.84 14.50 -15.60
N VAL A 88 2.05 13.96 -15.63
CA VAL A 88 2.66 13.31 -14.46
C VAL A 88 2.69 14.25 -13.26
N LEU A 89 3.04 15.53 -13.48
CA LEU A 89 3.07 16.54 -12.42
C LEU A 89 1.69 16.72 -11.78
N GLU A 90 0.63 16.83 -12.57
CA GLU A 90 -0.75 16.97 -12.04
C GLU A 90 -1.19 15.74 -11.26
N VAL A 91 -0.87 14.54 -11.74
CA VAL A 91 -1.12 13.30 -10.99
C VAL A 91 -0.41 13.32 -9.65
N VAL A 92 0.87 13.68 -9.60
CA VAL A 92 1.64 13.71 -8.35
C VAL A 92 1.15 14.81 -7.41
N LEU A 93 0.88 16.02 -7.93
CA LEU A 93 0.31 17.12 -7.15
C LEU A 93 -1.05 16.81 -6.55
N SER A 94 -1.85 15.95 -7.19
CA SER A 94 -3.14 15.53 -6.62
C SER A 94 -3.00 14.84 -5.25
N GLY A 95 -1.82 14.32 -4.91
CA GLY A 95 -1.51 13.80 -3.57
C GLY A 95 -1.45 14.89 -2.48
N CYS A 96 -1.29 16.15 -2.87
CA CYS A 96 -1.29 17.30 -1.94
C CYS A 96 -2.69 17.86 -1.67
N LEU A 97 -3.75 17.35 -2.34
CA LEU A 97 -5.12 17.84 -2.18
C LEU A 97 -5.57 17.76 -0.71
N GLY A 98 -6.29 18.80 -0.28
CA GLY A 98 -6.74 18.94 1.11
C GLY A 98 -5.78 19.73 2.02
N LYS A 99 -4.64 20.17 1.50
CA LYS A 99 -3.67 21.00 2.25
C LYS A 99 -3.79 22.49 1.94
N SER A 100 -4.32 22.88 0.78
CA SER A 100 -4.48 24.29 0.35
C SER A 100 -5.70 24.49 -0.55
N GLY A 101 -5.98 25.78 -0.89
CA GLY A 101 -7.16 26.22 -1.64
C GLY A 101 -7.14 25.84 -3.14
N LEU A 102 -7.66 26.75 -3.99
CA LEU A 102 -7.86 26.52 -5.45
C LEU A 102 -6.55 26.29 -6.24
N PHE A 103 -5.39 26.68 -5.71
CA PHE A 103 -4.10 26.57 -6.40
C PHE A 103 -3.06 25.90 -5.50
N TYR A 104 -2.18 25.11 -6.11
CA TYR A 104 -1.04 24.50 -5.40
C TYR A 104 -0.02 25.58 -5.00
N SER A 105 0.33 25.58 -3.73
CA SER A 105 1.36 26.44 -3.17
C SER A 105 2.76 26.06 -3.69
N LYS A 106 3.74 26.96 -3.52
CA LYS A 106 5.14 26.65 -3.83
C LYS A 106 5.63 25.43 -3.04
N LYS A 107 5.28 25.32 -1.75
CA LYS A 107 5.66 24.16 -0.91
C LYS A 107 5.15 22.82 -1.45
N GLU A 108 3.93 22.79 -1.98
CA GLU A 108 3.37 21.57 -2.57
C GLU A 108 4.03 21.20 -3.90
N LYS A 109 4.35 22.20 -4.74
CA LYS A 109 5.12 22.00 -5.97
C LYS A 109 6.54 21.50 -5.68
N ASP A 110 7.20 22.06 -4.67
CA ASP A 110 8.54 21.63 -4.24
C ASP A 110 8.49 20.19 -3.68
N LEU A 111 7.45 19.85 -2.91
CA LEU A 111 7.22 18.49 -2.41
C LEU A 111 7.00 17.51 -3.56
N ALA A 112 6.11 17.83 -4.51
CA ALA A 112 5.87 16.98 -5.68
C ALA A 112 7.15 16.76 -6.49
N THR A 113 7.94 17.82 -6.72
CA THR A 113 9.23 17.75 -7.40
C THR A 113 10.21 16.84 -6.65
N LYS A 114 10.28 16.95 -5.31
CA LYS A 114 11.10 16.07 -4.46
C LYS A 114 10.69 14.61 -4.63
N GLN A 115 9.38 14.30 -4.57
CA GLN A 115 8.91 12.92 -4.68
C GLN A 115 9.09 12.37 -6.09
N MET A 116 8.87 13.16 -7.14
CA MET A 116 9.17 12.75 -8.52
C MET A 116 10.65 12.44 -8.74
N ARG A 117 11.56 13.23 -8.14
CA ARG A 117 13.00 12.95 -8.19
C ARG A 117 13.34 11.65 -7.47
N ARG A 118 12.76 11.42 -6.28
CA ARG A 118 12.94 10.18 -5.51
C ARG A 118 12.48 8.95 -6.26
N MET A 119 11.41 9.07 -7.05
CA MET A 119 10.87 8.01 -7.90
C MET A 119 11.50 7.96 -9.30
N GLU A 120 12.51 8.78 -9.59
CA GLU A 120 13.22 8.84 -10.88
C GLU A 120 12.34 9.17 -12.09
N ILE A 121 11.24 9.89 -11.86
CA ILE A 121 10.28 10.29 -12.90
C ILE A 121 10.22 11.80 -13.16
N LEU A 122 11.08 12.59 -12.52
CA LEU A 122 11.10 14.05 -12.71
C LEU A 122 11.28 14.48 -14.18
N PRO A 123 12.11 13.82 -15.01
CA PRO A 123 12.23 14.15 -16.43
C PRO A 123 10.91 13.98 -17.21
N LEU A 124 9.96 13.22 -16.68
CA LEU A 124 8.68 12.89 -17.31
C LEU A 124 7.55 13.82 -16.85
N GLN A 125 7.81 14.82 -16.02
CA GLN A 125 6.79 15.63 -15.34
C GLN A 125 5.74 16.27 -16.27
N ASN A 126 6.13 16.62 -17.48
CA ASN A 126 5.25 17.28 -18.47
C ASN A 126 4.61 16.28 -19.46
N ARG A 127 4.96 14.98 -19.39
CA ARG A 127 4.34 13.96 -20.25
C ARG A 127 2.95 13.62 -19.76
N ALA A 128 2.06 13.22 -20.66
CA ALA A 128 0.77 12.69 -20.28
C ALA A 128 0.95 11.34 -19.54
N TYR A 129 0.27 11.15 -18.41
CA TYR A 129 0.35 9.95 -17.58
C TYR A 129 0.08 8.66 -18.38
N ARG A 130 -0.87 8.73 -19.33
CA ARG A 130 -1.22 7.60 -20.21
C ARG A 130 -0.10 7.14 -21.15
N GLU A 131 0.91 7.99 -21.41
CA GLU A 131 2.04 7.70 -22.29
C GLU A 131 3.20 7.01 -21.55
N LEU A 132 3.09 6.87 -20.25
CA LEU A 132 4.09 6.22 -19.41
C LEU A 132 4.03 4.70 -19.53
N SER A 133 5.19 4.03 -19.39
CA SER A 133 5.23 2.58 -19.17
C SER A 133 4.52 2.21 -17.86
N GLY A 134 4.12 0.95 -17.70
CA GLY A 134 3.47 0.47 -16.47
C GLY A 134 4.28 0.77 -15.21
N GLY A 135 5.60 0.53 -15.23
CA GLY A 135 6.50 0.84 -14.12
C GLY A 135 6.56 2.35 -13.81
N GLN A 136 6.66 3.20 -14.86
CA GLN A 136 6.64 4.66 -14.69
C GLN A 136 5.32 5.16 -14.11
N GLN A 137 4.18 4.57 -14.52
CA GLN A 137 2.87 4.89 -13.95
C GLN A 137 2.80 4.52 -12.45
N LYS A 138 3.31 3.35 -12.07
CA LYS A 138 3.38 2.92 -10.67
C LYS A 138 4.27 3.83 -9.84
N ARG A 139 5.43 4.23 -10.36
CA ARG A 139 6.34 5.20 -9.72
C ARG A 139 5.65 6.58 -9.55
N ALA A 140 4.83 7.02 -10.50
CA ALA A 140 4.06 8.26 -10.37
C ALA A 140 2.98 8.16 -9.29
N LEU A 141 2.26 7.04 -9.18
CA LEU A 141 1.30 6.80 -8.10
C LEU A 141 1.97 6.73 -6.73
N LEU A 142 3.18 6.15 -6.65
CA LEU A 142 3.95 6.10 -5.42
C LEU A 142 4.41 7.52 -5.01
N ALA A 143 4.91 8.33 -5.96
CA ALA A 143 5.24 9.73 -5.74
C ALA A 143 4.02 10.54 -5.24
N ARG A 144 2.84 10.32 -5.84
CA ARG A 144 1.58 10.89 -5.40
C ARG A 144 1.24 10.51 -3.95
N ALA A 145 1.35 9.22 -3.62
CA ALA A 145 1.07 8.74 -2.26
C ALA A 145 2.02 9.37 -1.23
N LEU A 146 3.30 9.53 -1.57
CA LEU A 146 4.29 10.22 -0.73
C LEU A 146 4.04 11.73 -0.59
N CYS A 147 3.33 12.36 -1.50
CA CYS A 147 2.86 13.74 -1.33
C CYS A 147 1.72 13.84 -0.31
N ALA A 148 0.89 12.80 -0.19
CA ALA A 148 -0.16 12.74 0.82
C ALA A 148 0.41 12.48 2.22
N ALA A 149 1.39 11.57 2.33
CA ALA A 149 1.95 11.12 3.60
C ALA A 149 3.41 10.68 3.47
N ASP A 150 4.13 10.78 4.57
CA ASP A 150 5.55 10.43 4.69
C ASP A 150 5.83 9.34 5.74
N SER A 151 4.86 9.00 6.56
CA SER A 151 5.04 8.06 7.68
C SER A 151 4.46 6.67 7.44
N MET A 152 3.41 6.54 6.59
CA MET A 152 2.76 5.27 6.31
C MET A 152 2.22 5.23 4.88
N LEU A 153 2.48 4.11 4.19
CA LEU A 153 1.95 3.79 2.87
C LEU A 153 1.12 2.51 2.92
N LEU A 154 -0.06 2.56 2.31
CA LEU A 154 -0.89 1.41 2.00
C LEU A 154 -0.82 1.16 0.49
N LEU A 155 -0.37 -0.03 0.10
CA LEU A 155 -0.09 -0.39 -1.30
C LEU A 155 -0.94 -1.61 -1.69
N ASP A 156 -1.83 -1.42 -2.67
CA ASP A 156 -2.69 -2.51 -3.16
C ASP A 156 -2.14 -3.03 -4.50
N GLU A 157 -1.43 -4.14 -4.46
CA GLU A 157 -0.77 -4.80 -5.59
C GLU A 157 0.12 -3.85 -6.42
N PRO A 158 1.12 -3.18 -5.81
CA PRO A 158 1.89 -2.14 -6.47
C PRO A 158 2.69 -2.63 -7.68
N ALA A 159 3.08 -3.91 -7.71
CA ALA A 159 3.87 -4.52 -8.77
C ALA A 159 3.03 -5.35 -9.77
N ALA A 160 1.70 -5.45 -9.59
CA ALA A 160 0.86 -6.25 -10.47
C ALA A 160 0.92 -5.79 -11.92
N GLY A 161 1.12 -6.75 -12.86
CA GLY A 161 1.15 -6.51 -14.30
C GLY A 161 2.43 -5.87 -14.81
N LEU A 162 3.50 -5.84 -14.03
CA LEU A 162 4.85 -5.46 -14.43
C LEU A 162 5.64 -6.70 -14.87
N ASP A 163 6.65 -6.51 -15.72
CA ASP A 163 7.63 -7.55 -16.01
C ASP A 163 8.51 -7.85 -14.78
N PRO A 164 9.21 -9.01 -14.73
CA PRO A 164 9.98 -9.41 -13.56
C PRO A 164 11.05 -8.41 -13.12
N VAL A 165 11.74 -7.76 -14.06
CA VAL A 165 12.81 -6.81 -13.75
C VAL A 165 12.23 -5.55 -13.10
N VAL A 166 11.21 -4.97 -13.71
CA VAL A 166 10.53 -3.78 -13.19
C VAL A 166 9.80 -4.09 -11.87
N THR A 167 9.31 -5.33 -11.68
CA THR A 167 8.74 -5.81 -10.41
C THR A 167 9.78 -5.76 -9.29
N GLN A 168 10.98 -6.30 -9.54
CA GLN A 168 12.07 -6.26 -8.56
C GLN A 168 12.46 -4.82 -8.22
N GLU A 169 12.67 -3.96 -9.22
CA GLU A 169 12.96 -2.54 -9.01
C GLU A 169 11.89 -1.85 -8.15
N MET A 170 10.61 -2.17 -8.36
CA MET A 170 9.52 -1.61 -7.58
C MET A 170 9.60 -2.03 -6.10
N TYR A 171 9.88 -3.32 -5.82
CA TYR A 171 10.07 -3.78 -4.45
C TYR A 171 11.29 -3.14 -3.77
N GLU A 172 12.39 -2.95 -4.50
CA GLU A 172 13.58 -2.27 -3.99
C GLU A 172 13.30 -0.81 -3.63
N VAL A 173 12.53 -0.10 -4.47
CA VAL A 173 12.07 1.26 -4.16
C VAL A 173 11.22 1.27 -2.90
N ILE A 174 10.24 0.37 -2.75
CA ILE A 174 9.38 0.28 -1.56
C ILE A 174 10.23 -0.07 -0.33
N GLN A 175 11.20 -0.97 -0.47
CA GLN A 175 12.10 -1.33 0.63
C GLN A 175 12.99 -0.14 1.05
N SER A 176 13.47 0.68 0.11
CA SER A 176 14.24 1.88 0.46
C SER A 176 13.41 2.87 1.28
N LEU A 177 12.12 3.05 0.94
CA LEU A 177 11.19 3.85 1.71
C LEU A 177 11.01 3.31 3.14
N ASN A 178 10.89 1.99 3.27
CA ASN A 178 10.76 1.34 4.58
C ASN A 178 12.02 1.52 5.44
N ARG A 179 13.23 1.40 4.86
CA ARG A 179 14.51 1.64 5.56
C ARG A 179 14.66 3.07 6.05
N GLU A 180 14.00 4.04 5.41
CA GLU A 180 13.93 5.43 5.85
C GLU A 180 12.88 5.66 6.96
N GLY A 181 12.23 4.60 7.44
CA GLY A 181 11.27 4.63 8.54
C GLY A 181 9.80 4.72 8.12
N VAL A 182 9.49 4.73 6.82
CA VAL A 182 8.10 4.68 6.35
C VAL A 182 7.51 3.31 6.67
N ALA A 183 6.38 3.27 7.36
CA ALA A 183 5.63 2.04 7.57
C ALA A 183 4.94 1.62 6.28
N ILE A 184 5.07 0.34 5.91
CA ILE A 184 4.46 -0.23 4.70
C ILE A 184 3.41 -1.28 5.09
N VAL A 185 2.20 -1.12 4.57
CA VAL A 185 1.17 -2.17 4.55
C VAL A 185 0.87 -2.48 3.09
N MET A 186 1.20 -3.67 2.63
CA MET A 186 1.10 -4.03 1.23
C MET A 186 0.21 -5.26 1.04
N ILE A 187 -0.67 -5.21 0.06
CA ILE A 187 -1.33 -6.40 -0.48
C ILE A 187 -0.48 -6.93 -1.63
N SER A 188 -0.17 -8.22 -1.59
CA SER A 188 0.55 -8.90 -2.67
C SER A 188 0.06 -10.33 -2.87
N HIS A 189 0.04 -10.78 -4.13
CA HIS A 189 -0.10 -12.19 -4.49
C HIS A 189 1.26 -12.89 -4.60
N ASP A 190 2.34 -12.14 -4.62
CA ASP A 190 3.70 -12.66 -4.70
C ASP A 190 4.19 -13.01 -3.29
N ILE A 191 4.00 -14.28 -2.93
CA ILE A 191 4.44 -14.81 -1.63
C ILE A 191 5.97 -14.78 -1.53
N GLN A 192 6.70 -15.03 -2.62
CA GLN A 192 8.16 -14.99 -2.60
C GLN A 192 8.69 -13.59 -2.27
N ALA A 193 8.13 -12.57 -2.90
CA ALA A 193 8.45 -11.19 -2.56
C ALA A 193 8.06 -10.86 -1.10
N ALA A 194 6.90 -11.32 -0.63
CA ALA A 194 6.51 -11.15 0.78
C ALA A 194 7.54 -11.76 1.74
N LEU A 195 8.06 -12.96 1.43
CA LEU A 195 9.08 -13.65 2.25
C LEU A 195 10.45 -12.95 2.24
N ILE A 196 10.76 -12.16 1.21
CA ILE A 196 12.04 -11.45 1.06
C ILE A 196 11.99 -10.07 1.71
N TYR A 197 10.91 -9.31 1.47
CA TYR A 197 10.86 -7.89 1.77
C TYR A 197 10.11 -7.55 3.06
N SER A 198 9.18 -8.41 3.52
CA SER A 198 8.36 -8.11 4.69
C SER A 198 9.04 -8.47 6.01
N LYS A 199 8.61 -7.85 7.09
CA LYS A 199 8.89 -8.26 8.46
C LYS A 199 7.78 -9.16 9.01
N THR A 200 6.54 -8.84 8.65
CA THR A 200 5.33 -9.49 9.17
C THR A 200 4.42 -9.87 7.99
N ILE A 201 3.75 -11.00 8.12
CA ILE A 201 2.75 -11.48 7.15
C ILE A 201 1.40 -11.63 7.85
N LEU A 202 0.35 -11.14 7.20
CA LEU A 202 -1.03 -11.47 7.49
C LEU A 202 -1.57 -12.30 6.32
N HIS A 203 -1.79 -13.61 6.55
CA HIS A 203 -2.43 -14.48 5.57
C HIS A 203 -3.93 -14.46 5.80
N LEU A 204 -4.67 -13.87 4.86
CA LEU A 204 -6.10 -13.62 4.98
C LEU A 204 -6.91 -14.60 4.12
N ALA A 205 -7.90 -15.25 4.76
CA ALA A 205 -9.05 -15.89 4.16
C ALA A 205 -10.32 -15.20 4.70
N GLU A 206 -11.44 -15.91 4.86
CA GLU A 206 -12.61 -15.35 5.59
C GLU A 206 -12.25 -14.92 7.01
N LYS A 207 -11.26 -15.61 7.61
CA LYS A 207 -10.58 -15.24 8.87
C LYS A 207 -9.08 -15.28 8.64
N PRO A 208 -8.27 -14.59 9.46
CA PRO A 208 -6.82 -14.74 9.40
C PRO A 208 -6.42 -16.20 9.61
N LEU A 209 -5.65 -16.74 8.68
CA LEU A 209 -5.01 -18.05 8.78
C LEU A 209 -3.68 -17.94 9.54
N TYR A 210 -2.99 -16.82 9.35
CA TYR A 210 -1.72 -16.52 9.99
C TYR A 210 -1.55 -15.01 10.21
N TYR A 211 -0.98 -14.65 11.35
CA TYR A 211 -0.43 -13.31 11.59
C TYR A 211 0.81 -13.44 12.46
N GLY A 212 1.96 -13.08 11.92
CA GLY A 212 3.24 -13.20 12.61
C GLY A 212 4.42 -12.80 11.73
N ASP A 213 5.64 -13.10 12.23
CA ASP A 213 6.86 -12.84 11.49
C ASP A 213 7.04 -13.81 10.30
N VAL A 214 7.92 -13.41 9.37
CA VAL A 214 8.20 -14.19 8.15
C VAL A 214 8.79 -15.56 8.46
N PHE A 215 9.58 -15.72 9.53
CA PHE A 215 10.20 -17.02 9.89
C PHE A 215 9.15 -18.01 10.35
N GLY A 216 8.20 -17.58 11.20
CA GLY A 216 7.06 -18.39 11.59
C GLY A 216 6.21 -18.82 10.41
N TYR A 217 5.93 -17.87 9.48
CA TYR A 217 5.18 -18.18 8.26
C TYR A 217 5.90 -19.22 7.38
N LYS A 218 7.23 -19.07 7.17
CA LYS A 218 8.03 -20.06 6.42
C LYS A 218 7.97 -21.44 7.06
N ARG A 219 8.08 -21.53 8.38
CA ARG A 219 8.02 -22.79 9.10
C ARG A 219 6.67 -23.48 8.91
N GLU A 220 5.58 -22.75 9.05
CA GLU A 220 4.23 -23.31 9.00
C GLU A 220 3.82 -23.74 7.57
N TYR A 221 4.17 -22.95 6.55
CA TYR A 221 3.64 -23.17 5.20
C TYR A 221 4.64 -23.77 4.19
N PHE A 222 5.94 -23.82 4.52
CA PHE A 222 6.96 -24.29 3.58
C PHE A 222 7.87 -25.40 4.15
N LEU A 223 8.06 -25.49 5.47
CA LEU A 223 8.95 -26.49 6.06
C LEU A 223 8.20 -27.70 6.63
N GLU A 224 6.94 -27.57 7.04
CA GLU A 224 6.12 -28.69 7.52
C GLU A 224 5.54 -29.54 6.37
N GLY A 225 5.48 -29.01 5.13
CA GLY A 225 5.04 -29.72 3.95
C GLY A 225 5.99 -30.82 3.46
N GLU A 226 7.26 -30.82 3.87
CA GLU A 226 8.24 -31.84 3.47
C GLU A 226 8.18 -33.12 4.35
N GLN A 227 7.40 -33.13 5.44
CA GLN A 227 7.28 -34.31 6.33
C GLN A 227 6.13 -35.24 5.99
N HIS A 228 5.30 -34.93 4.98
CA HIS A 228 4.15 -35.73 4.55
C HIS A 228 4.16 -36.07 3.04
N ALA A 229 5.31 -36.02 2.37
CA ALA A 229 5.48 -36.47 0.99
C ALA A 229 6.25 -37.77 0.91
#